data_7c6e0fc6559614df7a8cb4dc0470f2f0
#
_entry.id   7c6e0fc6559614df7a8cb4dc0470f2f0
#
_cell.length_a   1.000
_cell.length_b   1.000
_cell.length_c   1.000
_cell.angle_alpha   90.00
_cell.angle_beta   90.00
_cell.angle_gamma   90.00
#
_symmetry.space_group_name_H-M   'P 1'
#
loop_
_entity.id
_entity.type
_entity.pdbx_description
1 polymer ?
#
loop_
_entity_poly.entity_id
_entity_poly.type
_entity_poly.pdbx_seq_one_letter_code
_entity_poly.pdbx_strand_id
1 'polypeptide(L)'
;MRLRLIRNATMLWDYGGRHILTDPLFADRFALPSYSGRSRNPVADLPLPVDDILAGVELVLVSHRHGDHFDAVARERLPKTLPLYCQPPDAAALQSYGFEHVAPVESSLAWPAGTLTRILGHHGVGPVEEEMGVSSGYVLQSPGEPTVYWAGDSVLCDETREAIERYHPDVIVTHSGGALWPVGPDSSGGRALIIMDAAQTIATSRLAPGAQVVAIHLDSVDHATVSRSDLRQEVVAAGLEGRILIPEDGEELTFAS
;
A
#
# COMPACT_ATOMS: atom_id res chain seq x y z
N MET A 1 -4.33 -7.69 -16.18
CA MET A 1 -3.86 -6.64 -15.24
C MET A 1 -2.34 -6.48 -15.31
N ARG A 2 -1.83 -5.25 -15.21
CA ARG A 2 -0.39 -4.97 -14.96
C ARG A 2 -0.27 -4.11 -13.70
N LEU A 3 0.79 -4.35 -12.93
CA LEU A 3 1.14 -3.59 -11.74
C LEU A 3 2.63 -3.24 -11.83
N ARG A 4 2.97 -1.97 -11.74
CA ARG A 4 4.36 -1.52 -11.61
C ARG A 4 4.57 -0.92 -10.23
N LEU A 5 5.48 -1.48 -9.45
CA LEU A 5 5.93 -0.85 -8.22
C LEU A 5 6.82 0.35 -8.59
N ILE A 6 6.46 1.52 -8.13
CA ILE A 6 7.33 2.70 -8.26
C ILE A 6 8.30 2.74 -7.07
N ARG A 7 7.79 2.90 -5.88
CA ARG A 7 8.58 2.91 -4.63
C ARG A 7 7.62 2.86 -3.44
N ASN A 8 7.98 2.16 -2.36
CA ASN A 8 7.18 2.05 -1.14
C ASN A 8 5.80 1.45 -1.42
N ALA A 9 4.72 2.22 -1.23
CA ALA A 9 3.34 1.87 -1.56
C ALA A 9 2.87 2.47 -2.89
N THR A 10 3.72 3.27 -3.54
CA THR A 10 3.37 3.91 -4.81
C THR A 10 3.43 2.91 -5.95
N MET A 11 2.29 2.66 -6.58
CA MET A 11 2.17 1.74 -7.72
C MET A 11 1.40 2.39 -8.86
N LEU A 12 1.72 1.96 -10.07
CA LEU A 12 0.89 2.18 -11.27
C LEU A 12 0.19 0.87 -11.63
N TRP A 13 -1.10 0.94 -11.87
CA TRP A 13 -1.92 -0.21 -12.24
C TRP A 13 -2.60 0.04 -13.59
N ASP A 14 -2.50 -0.93 -14.48
CA ASP A 14 -3.44 -1.06 -15.61
C ASP A 14 -4.50 -2.07 -15.19
N TYR A 15 -5.67 -1.58 -14.79
CA TYR A 15 -6.74 -2.39 -14.24
C TYR A 15 -8.11 -1.89 -14.69
N GLY A 16 -8.98 -2.77 -15.17
CA GLY A 16 -10.32 -2.42 -15.63
C GLY A 16 -10.32 -1.38 -16.77
N GLY A 17 -9.30 -1.39 -17.60
CA GLY A 17 -9.10 -0.43 -18.71
C GLY A 17 -8.72 0.98 -18.24
N ARG A 18 -8.20 1.14 -17.02
CA ARG A 18 -7.78 2.42 -16.43
C ARG A 18 -6.33 2.38 -15.97
N HIS A 19 -5.67 3.54 -16.05
CA HIS A 19 -4.37 3.80 -15.44
C HIS A 19 -4.55 4.42 -14.06
N ILE A 20 -4.22 3.66 -13.01
CA ILE A 20 -4.48 4.01 -11.62
C ILE A 20 -3.14 4.24 -10.91
N LEU A 21 -3.04 5.33 -10.17
CA LEU A 21 -1.91 5.60 -9.27
C LEU A 21 -2.36 5.36 -7.83
N THR A 22 -1.57 4.59 -7.06
CA THR A 22 -1.83 4.39 -5.62
C THR A 22 -0.76 5.07 -4.77
N ASP A 23 -1.17 5.60 -3.61
CA ASP A 23 -0.32 6.12 -2.52
C ASP A 23 0.93 6.86 -3.02
N PRO A 24 0.80 8.02 -3.69
CA PRO A 24 1.91 8.70 -4.33
C PRO A 24 2.89 9.31 -3.32
N LEU A 25 4.09 8.74 -3.26
CA LEU A 25 5.26 9.23 -2.54
C LEU A 25 6.28 9.74 -3.56
N PHE A 26 6.36 11.05 -3.77
CA PHE A 26 7.20 11.67 -4.80
C PHE A 26 8.39 12.45 -4.24
N ALA A 27 8.52 12.56 -2.92
CA ALA A 27 9.64 13.23 -2.29
C ALA A 27 10.98 12.64 -2.75
N ASP A 28 11.97 13.50 -2.94
CA ASP A 28 13.34 13.06 -3.20
C ASP A 28 13.89 12.24 -2.03
N ARG A 29 14.84 11.40 -2.32
CA ARG A 29 15.56 10.63 -1.29
C ARG A 29 16.04 11.56 -0.18
N PHE A 30 15.78 11.16 1.07
CA PHE A 30 16.13 11.88 2.28
C PHE A 30 15.44 13.26 2.47
N ALA A 31 14.38 13.57 1.72
CA ALA A 31 13.66 14.83 1.87
C ALA A 31 12.73 14.88 3.09
N LEU A 32 12.18 13.72 3.51
CA LEU A 32 11.26 13.63 4.65
C LEU A 32 12.00 13.36 5.97
N PRO A 33 11.39 13.67 7.12
CA PRO A 33 11.93 13.32 8.43
C PRO A 33 12.17 11.83 8.61
N SER A 34 13.05 11.47 9.52
CA SER A 34 13.19 10.09 10.01
C SER A 34 11.99 9.71 10.88
N TYR A 35 11.52 8.47 10.76
CA TYR A 35 10.47 7.89 11.61
C TYR A 35 11.05 7.07 12.77
N SER A 36 12.26 6.53 12.62
CA SER A 36 12.92 5.68 13.63
C SER A 36 14.19 6.27 14.25
N GLY A 37 14.63 7.43 13.76
CA GLY A 37 15.89 8.04 14.15
C GLY A 37 17.11 7.48 13.39
N ARG A 38 16.94 6.54 12.45
CA ARG A 38 18.05 5.89 11.73
C ARG A 38 18.49 6.67 10.50
N SER A 39 17.55 7.20 9.73
CA SER A 39 17.81 7.93 8.49
C SER A 39 16.66 8.87 8.17
N ARG A 40 16.88 9.87 7.33
CA ARG A 40 15.78 10.60 6.69
C ARG A 40 15.15 9.72 5.60
N ASN A 41 13.89 9.98 5.31
CA ASN A 41 13.07 9.25 4.34
C ASN A 41 12.84 10.03 3.04
N PRO A 42 12.43 9.37 1.94
CA PRO A 42 12.61 7.94 1.72
C PRO A 42 14.10 7.59 1.59
N VAL A 43 14.49 6.33 1.81
CA VAL A 43 15.91 5.91 1.72
C VAL A 43 16.31 5.44 0.31
N ALA A 44 15.34 5.33 -0.60
CA ALA A 44 15.53 4.98 -2.00
C ALA A 44 15.18 6.15 -2.93
N ASP A 45 15.79 6.22 -4.10
CA ASP A 45 15.45 7.18 -5.14
C ASP A 45 14.17 6.76 -5.90
N LEU A 46 13.49 7.71 -6.56
CA LEU A 46 12.45 7.36 -7.53
C LEU A 46 13.10 6.70 -8.75
N PRO A 47 12.55 5.58 -9.25
CA PRO A 47 13.08 4.90 -10.44
C PRO A 47 12.78 5.65 -11.74
N LEU A 48 11.80 6.56 -11.72
CA LEU A 48 11.33 7.35 -12.86
C LEU A 48 11.07 8.80 -12.44
N PRO A 49 11.21 9.77 -13.36
CA PRO A 49 10.75 11.14 -13.13
C PRO A 49 9.25 11.19 -12.82
N VAL A 50 8.84 12.13 -11.96
CA VAL A 50 7.41 12.27 -11.56
C VAL A 50 6.50 12.50 -12.77
N ASP A 51 6.94 13.25 -13.78
CA ASP A 51 6.15 13.49 -15.00
C ASP A 51 5.90 12.19 -15.79
N ASP A 52 6.86 11.29 -15.81
CA ASP A 52 6.73 9.99 -16.46
C ASP A 52 5.79 9.07 -15.65
N ILE A 53 5.84 9.15 -14.31
CA ILE A 53 4.90 8.42 -13.43
C ILE A 53 3.48 8.91 -13.64
N LEU A 54 3.28 10.21 -13.79
CA LEU A 54 1.95 10.82 -13.97
C LEU A 54 1.41 10.70 -15.40
N ALA A 55 2.25 10.32 -16.36
CA ALA A 55 1.83 10.21 -17.77
C ALA A 55 0.72 9.15 -17.94
N GLY A 56 -0.45 9.59 -18.36
CA GLY A 56 -1.61 8.73 -18.60
C GLY A 56 -2.40 8.33 -17.35
N VAL A 57 -2.02 8.77 -16.15
CA VAL A 57 -2.81 8.52 -14.92
C VAL A 57 -4.18 9.15 -15.05
N GLU A 58 -5.22 8.36 -14.84
CA GLU A 58 -6.63 8.75 -14.97
C GLU A 58 -7.31 8.94 -13.61
N LEU A 59 -6.82 8.26 -12.57
CA LEU A 59 -7.36 8.36 -11.21
C LEU A 59 -6.33 7.97 -10.15
N VAL A 60 -6.56 8.40 -8.93
CA VAL A 60 -5.71 8.15 -7.77
C VAL A 60 -6.50 7.40 -6.71
N LEU A 61 -5.91 6.39 -6.09
CA LEU A 61 -6.45 5.69 -4.93
C LEU A 61 -5.47 5.83 -3.75
N VAL A 62 -5.96 6.34 -2.63
CA VAL A 62 -5.17 6.59 -1.42
C VAL A 62 -5.66 5.71 -0.28
N SER A 63 -4.77 4.89 0.28
CA SER A 63 -5.08 4.04 1.43
C SER A 63 -5.28 4.86 2.69
N HIS A 64 -4.34 5.76 2.96
CA HIS A 64 -4.36 6.73 4.05
C HIS A 64 -3.33 7.86 3.80
N ARG A 65 -3.33 8.91 4.64
CA ARG A 65 -2.55 10.14 4.39
C ARG A 65 -1.23 10.25 5.15
N HIS A 66 -0.62 9.17 5.60
CA HIS A 66 0.74 9.27 6.15
C HIS A 66 1.72 9.82 5.11
N GLY A 67 2.79 10.45 5.57
CA GLY A 67 3.72 11.19 4.70
C GLY A 67 4.48 10.33 3.70
N ASP A 68 4.55 9.03 3.92
CA ASP A 68 5.13 8.04 3.02
C ASP A 68 4.10 7.37 2.08
N HIS A 69 2.83 7.81 2.14
CA HIS A 69 1.75 7.40 1.24
C HIS A 69 1.16 8.56 0.44
N PHE A 70 1.15 9.78 0.99
CA PHE A 70 0.64 10.96 0.30
C PHE A 70 1.42 12.21 0.73
N ASP A 71 2.59 12.42 0.15
CA ASP A 71 3.51 13.46 0.56
C ASP A 71 3.18 14.86 0.01
N ALA A 72 3.98 15.85 0.42
CA ALA A 72 3.78 17.24 -0.01
C ALA A 72 4.05 17.42 -1.51
N VAL A 73 5.00 16.68 -2.08
CA VAL A 73 5.34 16.75 -3.51
C VAL A 73 4.19 16.16 -4.33
N ALA A 74 3.60 15.04 -3.90
CA ALA A 74 2.40 14.48 -4.54
C ALA A 74 1.24 15.48 -4.51
N ARG A 75 1.02 16.14 -3.36
CA ARG A 75 -0.02 17.20 -3.27
C ARG A 75 0.19 18.32 -4.27
N GLU A 76 1.42 18.72 -4.52
CA GLU A 76 1.76 19.79 -5.46
C GLU A 76 1.68 19.33 -6.92
N ARG A 77 2.22 18.13 -7.22
CA ARG A 77 2.41 17.66 -8.59
C ARG A 77 1.17 17.02 -9.22
N LEU A 78 0.28 16.44 -8.40
CA LEU A 78 -0.95 15.83 -8.90
C LEU A 78 -1.90 16.90 -9.47
N PRO A 79 -2.41 16.72 -10.71
CA PRO A 79 -3.48 17.55 -11.25
C PRO A 79 -4.70 17.53 -10.32
N LYS A 80 -5.20 18.71 -9.94
CA LYS A 80 -6.31 18.84 -8.98
C LYS A 80 -7.64 18.33 -9.49
N THR A 81 -7.76 18.17 -10.80
CA THR A 81 -8.93 17.62 -11.49
C THR A 81 -8.95 16.08 -11.59
N LEU A 82 -7.85 15.39 -11.19
CA LEU A 82 -7.86 13.92 -11.17
C LEU A 82 -8.86 13.41 -10.12
N PRO A 83 -9.73 12.44 -10.48
CA PRO A 83 -10.55 11.72 -9.52
C PRO A 83 -9.68 11.04 -8.46
N LEU A 84 -9.95 11.30 -7.19
CA LEU A 84 -9.22 10.78 -6.06
C LEU A 84 -10.17 10.00 -5.15
N TYR A 85 -9.89 8.72 -4.98
CA TYR A 85 -10.62 7.82 -4.09
C TYR A 85 -9.81 7.63 -2.81
N CYS A 86 -10.48 7.67 -1.66
CA CYS A 86 -9.81 7.59 -0.36
C CYS A 86 -10.71 6.98 0.71
N GLN A 87 -10.14 6.71 1.87
CA GLN A 87 -10.93 6.40 3.06
C GLN A 87 -11.68 7.65 3.58
N PRO A 88 -12.86 7.49 4.24
CA PRO A 88 -13.69 8.61 4.69
C PRO A 88 -12.97 9.64 5.57
N PRO A 89 -12.14 9.26 6.56
CA PRO A 89 -11.47 10.23 7.43
C PRO A 89 -10.55 11.21 6.70
N ASP A 90 -10.08 10.86 5.50
CA ASP A 90 -9.10 11.64 4.76
C ASP A 90 -9.71 12.64 3.76
N ALA A 91 -11.00 12.46 3.43
CA ALA A 91 -11.66 13.20 2.35
C ALA A 91 -11.60 14.72 2.56
N ALA A 92 -11.95 15.20 3.75
CA ALA A 92 -11.94 16.64 4.03
C ALA A 92 -10.55 17.28 3.89
N ALA A 93 -9.51 16.57 4.32
CA ALA A 93 -8.14 17.05 4.19
C ALA A 93 -7.68 17.06 2.73
N LEU A 94 -7.99 16.03 1.95
CA LEU A 94 -7.66 15.98 0.52
C LEU A 94 -8.38 17.10 -0.25
N GLN A 95 -9.65 17.37 0.05
CA GLN A 95 -10.37 18.52 -0.49
C GLN A 95 -9.68 19.86 -0.12
N SER A 96 -9.19 19.98 1.12
CA SER A 96 -8.49 21.18 1.56
C SER A 96 -7.16 21.43 0.83
N TYR A 97 -6.56 20.38 0.21
CA TYR A 97 -5.39 20.51 -0.66
C TYR A 97 -5.75 20.94 -2.10
N GLY A 98 -7.03 21.22 -2.35
CA GLY A 98 -7.53 21.74 -3.62
C GLY A 98 -7.93 20.65 -4.63
N PHE A 99 -8.00 19.37 -4.25
CA PHE A 99 -8.52 18.33 -5.14
C PHE A 99 -10.03 18.48 -5.32
N GLU A 100 -10.47 18.57 -6.58
CA GLU A 100 -11.84 18.91 -6.96
C GLU A 100 -12.78 17.69 -6.89
N HIS A 101 -12.25 16.48 -7.13
CA HIS A 101 -13.02 15.26 -7.27
C HIS A 101 -12.57 14.21 -6.25
N VAL A 102 -12.84 14.47 -4.97
CA VAL A 102 -12.53 13.53 -3.87
C VAL A 102 -13.76 12.69 -3.56
N ALA A 103 -13.64 11.38 -3.70
CA ALA A 103 -14.70 10.39 -3.45
C ALA A 103 -14.31 9.47 -2.27
N PRO A 104 -14.87 9.67 -1.07
CA PRO A 104 -14.66 8.74 0.02
C PRO A 104 -15.36 7.41 -0.24
N VAL A 105 -14.64 6.30 0.00
CA VAL A 105 -15.17 4.95 -0.10
C VAL A 105 -15.65 4.51 1.27
N GLU A 106 -16.94 4.66 1.54
CA GLU A 106 -17.54 4.30 2.84
C GLU A 106 -17.47 2.78 3.09
N SER A 107 -17.94 2.00 2.13
CA SER A 107 -17.88 0.54 2.16
C SER A 107 -17.56 -0.03 0.77
N SER A 108 -18.45 0.16 -0.19
CA SER A 108 -18.25 -0.26 -1.57
C SER A 108 -18.93 0.72 -2.52
N LEU A 109 -18.34 0.94 -3.68
CA LEU A 109 -18.91 1.78 -4.74
C LEU A 109 -18.50 1.28 -6.13
N ALA A 110 -19.31 1.62 -7.14
CA ALA A 110 -18.90 1.54 -8.53
C ALA A 110 -17.94 2.70 -8.84
N TRP A 111 -16.81 2.40 -9.47
CA TRP A 111 -15.83 3.37 -9.91
C TRP A 111 -15.43 3.10 -11.37
N PRO A 112 -14.65 3.95 -12.04
CA PRO A 112 -14.36 3.78 -13.47
C PRO A 112 -13.68 2.46 -13.86
N ALA A 113 -12.99 1.80 -12.91
CA ALA A 113 -12.30 0.52 -13.14
C ALA A 113 -13.09 -0.71 -12.64
N GLY A 114 -14.39 -0.58 -12.29
CA GLY A 114 -15.23 -1.71 -11.83
C GLY A 114 -15.91 -1.47 -10.48
N THR A 115 -15.69 -2.35 -9.50
CA THR A 115 -16.16 -2.20 -8.11
C THR A 115 -14.96 -2.03 -7.19
N LEU A 116 -15.03 -1.04 -6.31
CA LEU A 116 -14.04 -0.76 -5.27
C LEU A 116 -14.70 -0.96 -3.91
N THR A 117 -14.15 -1.88 -3.10
CA THR A 117 -14.64 -2.16 -1.74
C THR A 117 -13.55 -1.86 -0.74
N ARG A 118 -13.85 -1.03 0.25
CA ARG A 118 -12.94 -0.71 1.35
C ARG A 118 -12.95 -1.81 2.41
N ILE A 119 -11.77 -2.19 2.83
CA ILE A 119 -11.52 -3.09 3.96
C ILE A 119 -10.83 -2.28 5.05
N LEU A 120 -11.30 -2.36 6.29
CA LEU A 120 -10.61 -1.71 7.40
C LEU A 120 -9.27 -2.40 7.64
N GLY A 121 -8.20 -1.63 7.71
CA GLY A 121 -6.88 -2.10 8.10
C GLY A 121 -6.60 -1.78 9.56
N HIS A 122 -5.74 -2.58 10.18
CA HIS A 122 -5.19 -2.33 11.52
C HIS A 122 -3.73 -1.93 11.41
N HIS A 123 -3.48 -0.62 11.46
CA HIS A 123 -2.13 -0.05 11.38
C HIS A 123 -1.41 -0.18 12.74
N GLY A 124 -1.30 -1.42 13.19
CA GLY A 124 -0.82 -1.83 14.49
C GLY A 124 -1.89 -2.47 15.35
N VAL A 125 -1.58 -2.78 16.58
CA VAL A 125 -2.51 -3.39 17.56
C VAL A 125 -2.40 -2.69 18.91
N GLY A 126 -3.54 -2.43 19.55
CA GLY A 126 -3.61 -1.77 20.84
C GLY A 126 -3.26 -0.28 20.79
N PRO A 127 -2.52 0.27 21.77
CA PRO A 127 -2.29 1.73 21.86
C PRO A 127 -1.61 2.34 20.63
N VAL A 128 -0.79 1.57 19.91
CA VAL A 128 -0.10 2.07 18.71
C VAL A 128 -1.08 2.29 17.54
N GLU A 129 -2.16 1.52 17.46
CA GLU A 129 -3.19 1.68 16.45
C GLU A 129 -3.93 3.02 16.58
N GLU A 130 -4.20 3.45 17.82
CA GLU A 130 -4.81 4.76 18.07
C GLU A 130 -3.90 5.91 17.61
N GLU A 131 -2.58 5.76 17.79
CA GLU A 131 -1.58 6.74 17.36
C GLU A 131 -1.44 6.77 15.82
N MET A 132 -1.43 5.60 15.17
CA MET A 132 -1.33 5.50 13.70
C MET A 132 -2.62 5.95 13.02
N GLY A 133 -3.76 5.83 13.68
CA GLY A 133 -5.07 6.18 13.12
C GLY A 133 -5.58 5.15 12.12
N VAL A 134 -6.60 5.57 11.36
CA VAL A 134 -7.28 4.67 10.41
C VAL A 134 -6.43 4.47 9.16
N SER A 135 -6.25 3.23 8.77
CA SER A 135 -5.75 2.82 7.46
C SER A 135 -6.78 1.92 6.76
N SER A 136 -6.76 1.88 5.45
CA SER A 136 -7.70 1.07 4.67
C SER A 136 -6.99 0.29 3.58
N GLY A 137 -7.38 -0.96 3.45
CA GLY A 137 -7.17 -1.74 2.26
C GLY A 137 -8.36 -1.64 1.29
N TYR A 138 -8.20 -2.19 0.10
CA TYR A 138 -9.24 -2.18 -0.92
C TYR A 138 -9.29 -3.49 -1.69
N VAL A 139 -10.51 -3.96 -1.97
CA VAL A 139 -10.76 -5.02 -2.95
C VAL A 139 -11.20 -4.38 -4.25
N LEU A 140 -10.50 -4.71 -5.32
CA LEU A 140 -10.78 -4.25 -6.68
C LEU A 140 -11.33 -5.43 -7.49
N GLN A 141 -12.49 -5.24 -8.11
CA GLN A 141 -13.14 -6.23 -8.97
C GLN A 141 -13.57 -5.59 -10.28
N SER A 142 -13.19 -6.20 -11.40
CA SER A 142 -13.59 -5.77 -12.76
C SER A 142 -13.81 -6.99 -13.65
N PRO A 143 -14.82 -6.98 -14.53
CA PRO A 143 -15.03 -8.09 -15.47
C PRO A 143 -13.80 -8.36 -16.34
N GLY A 144 -13.32 -9.61 -16.36
CA GLY A 144 -12.17 -10.03 -17.15
C GLY A 144 -10.82 -9.61 -16.58
N GLU A 145 -10.77 -9.15 -15.33
CA GLU A 145 -9.53 -8.88 -14.58
C GLU A 145 -9.46 -9.78 -13.34
N PRO A 146 -8.29 -10.07 -12.80
CA PRO A 146 -8.17 -10.75 -11.52
C PRO A 146 -8.79 -9.92 -10.40
N THR A 147 -9.41 -10.59 -9.41
CA THR A 147 -9.80 -9.93 -8.16
C THR A 147 -8.55 -9.59 -7.36
N VAL A 148 -8.38 -8.34 -7.01
CA VAL A 148 -7.22 -7.86 -6.26
C VAL A 148 -7.64 -7.43 -4.86
N TYR A 149 -6.91 -7.87 -3.85
CA TYR A 149 -6.95 -7.30 -2.51
C TYR A 149 -5.65 -6.57 -2.22
N TRP A 150 -5.70 -5.24 -2.15
CA TRP A 150 -4.60 -4.41 -1.67
C TRP A 150 -4.82 -4.12 -0.19
N ALA A 151 -3.95 -4.66 0.67
CA ALA A 151 -4.16 -4.64 2.12
C ALA A 151 -3.90 -3.26 2.76
N GLY A 152 -3.11 -2.39 2.10
CA GLY A 152 -2.66 -1.14 2.70
C GLY A 152 -1.75 -1.36 3.91
N ASP A 153 -1.58 -0.33 4.74
CA ASP A 153 -0.84 -0.44 5.99
C ASP A 153 -1.71 -1.12 7.05
N SER A 154 -1.49 -2.42 7.20
CA SER A 154 -2.18 -3.26 8.15
C SER A 154 -1.28 -4.41 8.60
N VAL A 155 -1.41 -4.81 9.84
CA VAL A 155 -0.98 -6.15 10.28
C VAL A 155 -1.97 -7.20 9.80
N LEU A 156 -1.60 -8.48 9.84
CA LEU A 156 -2.53 -9.58 9.52
C LEU A 156 -3.61 -9.68 10.63
N CYS A 157 -4.76 -9.09 10.36
CA CYS A 157 -5.92 -9.00 11.26
C CYS A 157 -7.10 -9.87 10.78
N ASP A 158 -8.19 -9.85 11.51
CA ASP A 158 -9.38 -10.62 11.18
C ASP A 158 -10.05 -10.08 9.92
N GLU A 159 -10.10 -8.77 9.71
CA GLU A 159 -10.65 -8.14 8.50
C GLU A 159 -9.87 -8.54 7.24
N THR A 160 -8.55 -8.69 7.33
CA THR A 160 -7.73 -9.24 6.24
C THR A 160 -8.13 -10.68 5.92
N ARG A 161 -8.34 -11.52 6.96
CA ARG A 161 -8.76 -12.92 6.80
C ARG A 161 -10.16 -13.01 6.18
N GLU A 162 -11.10 -12.22 6.69
CA GLU A 162 -12.47 -12.13 6.17
C GLU A 162 -12.51 -11.63 4.72
N ALA A 163 -11.67 -10.66 4.37
CA ALA A 163 -11.55 -10.18 2.99
C ALA A 163 -11.05 -11.28 2.05
N ILE A 164 -10.02 -12.04 2.45
CA ILE A 164 -9.52 -13.18 1.69
C ILE A 164 -10.60 -14.25 1.52
N GLU A 165 -11.27 -14.62 2.61
CA GLU A 165 -12.32 -15.65 2.60
C GLU A 165 -13.53 -15.23 1.76
N ARG A 166 -13.94 -13.96 1.84
CA ARG A 166 -15.14 -13.46 1.17
C ARG A 166 -14.94 -13.21 -0.32
N TYR A 167 -13.80 -12.61 -0.69
CA TYR A 167 -13.59 -12.13 -2.06
C TYR A 167 -12.72 -13.07 -2.90
N HIS A 168 -12.08 -14.07 -2.29
CA HIS A 168 -11.21 -15.03 -2.98
C HIS A 168 -10.26 -14.35 -3.98
N PRO A 169 -9.43 -13.39 -3.54
CA PRO A 169 -8.59 -12.62 -4.44
C PRO A 169 -7.60 -13.53 -5.19
N ASP A 170 -7.38 -13.21 -6.47
CA ASP A 170 -6.35 -13.84 -7.31
C ASP A 170 -4.97 -13.23 -7.02
N VAL A 171 -4.96 -11.94 -6.63
CA VAL A 171 -3.75 -11.19 -6.28
C VAL A 171 -3.97 -10.47 -4.96
N ILE A 172 -3.01 -10.61 -4.04
CA ILE A 172 -3.01 -9.89 -2.76
C ILE A 172 -1.74 -9.02 -2.72
N VAL A 173 -1.91 -7.72 -2.55
CA VAL A 173 -0.77 -6.80 -2.35
C VAL A 173 -0.64 -6.51 -0.86
N THR A 174 0.51 -6.84 -0.27
CA THR A 174 0.81 -6.67 1.15
C THR A 174 1.92 -5.67 1.37
N HIS A 175 1.79 -4.82 2.39
CA HIS A 175 2.86 -3.96 2.85
C HIS A 175 3.69 -4.75 3.87
N SER A 176 4.89 -5.19 3.46
CA SER A 176 5.63 -6.29 4.10
C SER A 176 6.94 -5.86 4.77
N GLY A 177 7.14 -4.56 4.94
CA GLY A 177 8.37 -4.00 5.51
C GLY A 177 8.57 -4.24 7.01
N GLY A 178 7.59 -4.82 7.72
CA GLY A 178 7.71 -5.11 9.15
C GLY A 178 8.04 -3.87 9.97
N ALA A 179 7.42 -2.72 9.65
CA ALA A 179 7.70 -1.46 10.31
C ALA A 179 7.32 -1.53 11.79
N LEU A 180 8.20 -0.99 12.63
CA LEU A 180 8.03 -0.94 14.08
C LEU A 180 7.88 0.50 14.56
N TRP A 181 6.87 0.75 15.40
CA TRP A 181 6.61 2.05 16.01
C TRP A 181 6.75 1.99 17.54
N PRO A 182 7.27 3.06 18.19
CA PRO A 182 7.33 3.12 19.65
C PRO A 182 5.94 3.06 20.27
N VAL A 183 5.81 2.39 21.41
CA VAL A 183 4.55 2.31 22.17
C VAL A 183 4.63 3.26 23.37
N GLY A 184 3.74 4.24 23.38
CA GLY A 184 3.66 5.26 24.42
C GLY A 184 4.64 6.43 24.22
N PRO A 185 4.42 7.55 24.94
CA PRO A 185 5.10 8.82 24.67
C PRO A 185 6.61 8.82 24.96
N ASP A 186 7.09 7.90 25.79
CA ASP A 186 8.49 7.73 26.18
C ASP A 186 9.10 6.43 25.65
N SER A 187 8.39 5.70 24.79
CA SER A 187 8.77 4.37 24.28
C SER A 187 8.91 3.30 25.38
N SER A 188 8.36 3.53 26.58
CA SER A 188 8.43 2.58 27.71
C SER A 188 7.69 1.27 27.43
N GLY A 189 6.70 1.28 26.52
CA GLY A 189 5.98 0.11 26.04
C GLY A 189 6.73 -0.72 25.00
N GLY A 190 7.98 -0.36 24.66
CA GLY A 190 8.74 -1.02 23.61
C GLY A 190 8.36 -0.55 22.19
N ARG A 191 8.35 -1.49 21.23
CA ARG A 191 7.94 -1.23 19.84
C ARG A 191 6.91 -2.26 19.39
N ALA A 192 5.93 -1.82 18.66
CA ALA A 192 4.89 -2.68 18.09
C ALA A 192 4.96 -2.68 16.56
N LEU A 193 4.57 -3.81 15.97
CA LEU A 193 4.44 -3.97 14.54
C LEU A 193 3.23 -3.16 14.04
N ILE A 194 3.42 -2.37 12.97
CA ILE A 194 2.37 -1.52 12.40
C ILE A 194 1.98 -1.89 10.96
N ILE A 195 2.79 -2.68 10.26
CA ILE A 195 2.48 -3.33 8.97
C ILE A 195 2.98 -4.77 9.00
N MET A 196 2.56 -5.61 8.07
CA MET A 196 2.99 -7.02 8.02
C MET A 196 4.51 -7.14 7.97
N ASP A 197 5.03 -8.11 8.70
CA ASP A 197 6.41 -8.61 8.59
C ASP A 197 6.47 -9.85 7.66
N ALA A 198 7.65 -10.47 7.56
CA ALA A 198 7.86 -11.65 6.74
C ALA A 198 6.95 -12.84 7.17
N ALA A 199 6.78 -13.04 8.47
CA ALA A 199 5.96 -14.13 8.99
C ALA A 199 4.47 -13.93 8.64
N GLN A 200 3.97 -12.71 8.79
CA GLN A 200 2.58 -12.37 8.45
C GLN A 200 2.33 -12.38 6.93
N THR A 201 3.31 -11.95 6.11
CA THR A 201 3.25 -12.05 4.65
C THR A 201 3.16 -13.51 4.19
N ILE A 202 3.99 -14.38 4.76
CA ILE A 202 3.95 -15.83 4.52
C ILE A 202 2.61 -16.44 4.97
N ALA A 203 2.11 -16.04 6.14
CA ALA A 203 0.82 -16.49 6.64
C ALA A 203 -0.33 -16.06 5.71
N THR A 204 -0.31 -14.82 5.20
CA THR A 204 -1.29 -14.32 4.23
C THR A 204 -1.29 -15.18 2.94
N SER A 205 -0.11 -15.52 2.42
CA SER A 205 -0.01 -16.41 1.27
C SER A 205 -0.59 -17.82 1.54
N ARG A 206 -0.42 -18.34 2.74
CA ARG A 206 -0.99 -19.65 3.13
C ARG A 206 -2.50 -19.63 3.30
N LEU A 207 -3.08 -18.48 3.72
CA LEU A 207 -4.54 -18.30 3.82
C LEU A 207 -5.21 -18.30 2.44
N ALA A 208 -4.51 -17.86 1.40
CA ALA A 208 -5.01 -17.77 0.03
C ALA A 208 -4.19 -18.68 -0.92
N PRO A 209 -4.33 -20.01 -0.87
CA PRO A 209 -3.47 -20.92 -1.62
C PRO A 209 -3.57 -20.79 -3.15
N GLY A 210 -4.64 -20.18 -3.67
CA GLY A 210 -4.83 -19.88 -5.10
C GLY A 210 -4.29 -18.53 -5.54
N ALA A 211 -3.97 -17.62 -4.61
CA ALA A 211 -3.53 -16.27 -4.92
C ALA A 211 -2.02 -16.14 -5.10
N GLN A 212 -1.60 -15.15 -5.90
CA GLN A 212 -0.26 -14.60 -5.84
C GLN A 212 -0.22 -13.44 -4.85
N VAL A 213 0.81 -13.39 -4.00
CA VAL A 213 1.05 -12.26 -3.08
C VAL A 213 2.13 -11.37 -3.67
N VAL A 214 1.89 -10.06 -3.72
CA VAL A 214 2.87 -9.05 -4.11
C VAL A 214 3.28 -8.30 -2.85
N ALA A 215 4.51 -8.49 -2.41
CA ALA A 215 5.04 -7.86 -1.21
C ALA A 215 5.76 -6.55 -1.57
N ILE A 216 5.22 -5.44 -1.08
CA ILE A 216 5.75 -4.08 -1.29
C ILE A 216 6.03 -3.38 0.03
N HIS A 217 6.32 -2.09 0.00
CA HIS A 217 6.66 -1.28 1.17
C HIS A 217 7.93 -1.80 1.88
N LEU A 218 8.92 -2.14 1.08
CA LEU A 218 10.22 -2.68 1.49
C LEU A 218 11.33 -1.70 1.08
N ASP A 219 12.40 -1.62 1.87
CA ASP A 219 13.63 -0.85 1.59
C ASP A 219 13.42 0.64 1.25
N SER A 220 12.30 1.24 1.63
CA SER A 220 11.96 2.62 1.25
C SER A 220 11.91 3.59 2.43
N VAL A 221 11.60 3.11 3.64
CA VAL A 221 11.48 3.93 4.85
C VAL A 221 12.31 3.38 6.00
N ASP A 222 12.80 4.29 6.84
CA ASP A 222 13.82 3.96 7.85
C ASP A 222 13.30 3.15 9.06
N HIS A 223 12.00 3.05 9.26
CA HIS A 223 11.42 2.25 10.34
C HIS A 223 11.05 0.80 9.93
N ALA A 224 11.16 0.48 8.64
CA ALA A 224 11.05 -0.90 8.17
C ALA A 224 12.17 -1.78 8.74
N THR A 225 11.84 -3.01 9.12
CA THR A 225 12.78 -3.98 9.71
C THR A 225 13.02 -5.20 8.83
N VAL A 226 12.21 -5.38 7.80
CA VAL A 226 12.32 -6.44 6.81
C VAL A 226 12.74 -5.83 5.48
N SER A 227 13.88 -6.28 4.95
CA SER A 227 14.33 -5.93 3.60
C SER A 227 13.78 -6.90 2.55
N ARG A 228 13.85 -6.54 1.26
CA ARG A 228 13.58 -7.47 0.15
C ARG A 228 14.43 -8.73 0.24
N SER A 229 15.71 -8.59 0.62
CA SER A 229 16.63 -9.70 0.79
C SER A 229 16.19 -10.65 1.90
N ASP A 230 15.82 -10.10 3.07
CA ASP A 230 15.35 -10.90 4.20
C ASP A 230 14.06 -11.64 3.84
N LEU A 231 13.08 -10.94 3.26
CA LEU A 231 11.83 -11.57 2.86
C LEU A 231 12.03 -12.67 1.82
N ARG A 232 12.92 -12.48 0.84
CA ARG A 232 13.25 -13.53 -0.15
C ARG A 232 13.82 -14.77 0.51
N GLN A 233 14.69 -14.64 1.51
CA GLN A 233 15.23 -15.78 2.25
C GLN A 233 14.14 -16.55 3.00
N GLU A 234 13.24 -15.84 3.68
CA GLU A 234 12.10 -16.44 4.38
C GLU A 234 11.11 -17.11 3.43
N VAL A 235 10.86 -16.51 2.26
CA VAL A 235 9.99 -17.09 1.21
C VAL A 235 10.58 -18.39 0.67
N VAL A 236 11.89 -18.44 0.40
CA VAL A 236 12.60 -19.66 -0.02
C VAL A 236 12.51 -20.72 1.07
N ALA A 237 12.79 -20.36 2.33
CA ALA A 237 12.70 -21.28 3.46
C ALA A 237 11.28 -21.84 3.67
N ALA A 238 10.25 -21.07 3.29
CA ALA A 238 8.85 -21.46 3.36
C ALA A 238 8.36 -22.28 2.14
N GLY A 239 9.15 -22.39 1.05
CA GLY A 239 8.79 -23.06 -0.21
C GLY A 239 7.68 -22.31 -0.97
N LEU A 240 7.70 -20.96 -0.95
CA LEU A 240 6.66 -20.10 -1.52
C LEU A 240 7.19 -19.24 -2.68
N GLU A 241 8.36 -19.57 -3.26
CA GLU A 241 8.87 -18.92 -4.46
C GLU A 241 7.85 -19.05 -5.59
N GLY A 242 7.62 -18.00 -6.34
CA GLY A 242 6.58 -17.96 -7.39
C GLY A 242 5.15 -17.73 -6.89
N ARG A 243 4.91 -17.83 -5.57
CA ARG A 243 3.65 -17.42 -4.94
C ARG A 243 3.73 -16.05 -4.25
N ILE A 244 4.88 -15.73 -3.69
CA ILE A 244 5.16 -14.40 -3.12
C ILE A 244 6.16 -13.71 -4.04
N LEU A 245 5.68 -12.71 -4.75
CA LEU A 245 6.45 -11.86 -5.64
C LEU A 245 6.96 -10.65 -4.86
N ILE A 246 8.24 -10.33 -5.00
CA ILE A 246 8.91 -9.25 -4.27
C ILE A 246 9.59 -8.35 -5.30
N PRO A 247 8.83 -7.41 -5.92
CA PRO A 247 9.34 -6.58 -7.00
C PRO A 247 10.39 -5.58 -6.53
N GLU A 248 11.32 -5.24 -7.42
CA GLU A 248 12.20 -4.08 -7.26
C GLU A 248 11.46 -2.79 -7.61
N ASP A 249 11.99 -1.64 -7.17
CA ASP A 249 11.46 -0.34 -7.55
C ASP A 249 11.57 -0.16 -9.08
N GLY A 250 10.47 0.21 -9.73
CA GLY A 250 10.35 0.30 -11.18
C GLY A 250 9.92 -1.00 -11.88
N GLU A 251 9.92 -2.15 -11.21
CA GLU A 251 9.57 -3.43 -11.81
C GLU A 251 8.07 -3.53 -12.11
N GLU A 252 7.75 -4.13 -13.26
CA GLU A 252 6.38 -4.39 -13.72
C GLU A 252 6.05 -5.89 -13.64
N LEU A 253 4.93 -6.20 -13.02
CA LEU A 253 4.34 -7.54 -12.94
C LEU A 253 3.09 -7.61 -13.82
N THR A 254 2.88 -8.75 -14.48
CA THR A 254 1.69 -9.02 -15.31
C THR A 254 0.94 -10.22 -14.78
N PHE A 255 -0.37 -10.06 -14.61
CA PHE A 255 -1.28 -11.10 -14.11
C PHE A 255 -2.30 -11.42 -15.20
N ALA A 256 -2.44 -12.72 -15.52
CA ALA A 256 -3.48 -13.22 -16.40
C ALA A 256 -4.85 -13.20 -15.67
N SER A 257 -5.90 -13.05 -16.47
CA SER A 257 -7.30 -13.21 -16.03
C SER A 257 -7.64 -14.66 -15.92
#